data_678cc8ca0f2c9717152a4314aaa2d3b6
#
_entry.id   678cc8ca0f2c9717152a4314aaa2d3b6
#
_cell.length_a   1.000
_cell.length_b   1.000
_cell.length_c   1.000
_cell.angle_alpha   90.00
_cell.angle_beta   90.00
_cell.angle_gamma   90.00
#
_symmetry.space_group_name_H-M   'P 1'
#
loop_
_entity.id
_entity.type
_entity.pdbx_description
1 polymer ?
#
loop_
_entity_poly.entity_id
_entity_poly.type
_entity_poly.pdbx_seq_one_letter_code
_entity_poly.pdbx_strand_id
1 'polypeptide(L)'
;MNIDECESGPCQNGAECKDGINNYTCVCSPGYSGRNCEVNIDDCEPEPCLHGGTCVDGVDLYTCNCTNTGYTGDNCEQDIDECAVDPCLHNSTCINLVNDYNCTCWPGYQGKNCSVDIKECESGPCKNNATCFERSDVNLYNQDVAARLPTGIKDYFLEGFSYDNAAGYLCNCPKGFEGNEPILSRV
;
A
#
# COMPACT_ATOMS: atom_id res chain seq x y z
N MET A 1 -26.28 18.89 -65.23
CA MET A 1 -26.61 19.28 -63.85
C MET A 1 -25.77 18.41 -62.93
N ASN A 2 -24.98 19.00 -62.06
CA ASN A 2 -24.36 18.24 -60.99
C ASN A 2 -25.45 17.92 -59.98
N ILE A 3 -25.46 16.72 -59.47
CA ILE A 3 -26.31 16.32 -58.35
C ILE A 3 -25.52 16.64 -57.08
N ASP A 4 -26.13 17.27 -56.10
CA ASP A 4 -25.51 17.49 -54.78
C ASP A 4 -25.68 16.21 -53.93
N GLU A 5 -24.63 15.40 -53.86
CA GLU A 5 -24.65 14.16 -53.09
C GLU A 5 -24.72 14.41 -51.59
N CYS A 6 -24.31 15.60 -51.13
CA CYS A 6 -24.35 15.99 -49.72
C CYS A 6 -25.78 16.19 -49.17
N GLU A 7 -26.79 16.44 -50.08
CA GLU A 7 -28.19 16.55 -49.62
C GLU A 7 -28.71 15.30 -48.91
N SER A 8 -28.15 14.13 -49.22
CA SER A 8 -28.53 12.87 -48.59
C SER A 8 -27.94 12.68 -47.15
N GLY A 9 -27.07 13.60 -46.70
CA GLY A 9 -26.40 13.52 -45.41
C GLY A 9 -25.50 12.29 -45.25
N PRO A 10 -24.62 11.97 -46.21
CA PRO A 10 -23.86 10.72 -46.17
C PRO A 10 -22.75 10.71 -45.13
N CYS A 11 -22.27 11.88 -44.66
CA CYS A 11 -21.19 12.01 -43.69
C CYS A 11 -21.76 11.96 -42.28
N GLN A 12 -21.14 11.13 -41.42
CA GLN A 12 -21.56 10.86 -40.06
C GLN A 12 -20.70 11.61 -39.03
N ASN A 13 -21.09 11.52 -37.76
CA ASN A 13 -20.32 12.03 -36.62
C ASN A 13 -19.90 13.50 -36.76
N GLY A 14 -20.77 14.34 -37.34
CA GLY A 14 -20.51 15.77 -37.49
C GLY A 14 -19.47 16.13 -38.55
N ALA A 15 -19.13 15.21 -39.44
CA ALA A 15 -18.19 15.45 -40.52
C ALA A 15 -18.73 16.44 -41.55
N GLU A 16 -17.85 17.24 -42.15
CA GLU A 16 -18.19 18.15 -43.25
C GLU A 16 -18.27 17.39 -44.56
N CYS A 17 -19.39 17.52 -45.28
CA CYS A 17 -19.54 16.95 -46.58
C CYS A 17 -19.12 17.97 -47.66
N LYS A 18 -18.28 17.54 -48.60
CA LYS A 18 -17.87 18.32 -49.78
C LYS A 18 -18.35 17.64 -51.03
N ASP A 19 -19.26 18.32 -51.72
CA ASP A 19 -19.82 17.90 -53.02
C ASP A 19 -18.76 17.93 -54.11
N GLY A 20 -18.81 16.98 -55.03
CA GLY A 20 -17.92 16.86 -56.17
C GLY A 20 -18.67 16.56 -57.45
N ILE A 21 -17.99 16.06 -58.50
CA ILE A 21 -18.63 15.64 -59.77
C ILE A 21 -18.94 14.15 -59.69
N ASN A 22 -20.21 13.78 -59.51
CA ASN A 22 -20.70 12.42 -59.30
C ASN A 22 -20.01 11.72 -58.11
N ASN A 23 -19.62 12.48 -57.07
CA ASN A 23 -18.96 11.98 -55.90
C ASN A 23 -19.02 13.02 -54.76
N TYR A 24 -18.86 12.58 -53.54
CA TYR A 24 -18.68 13.42 -52.38
C TYR A 24 -17.45 12.98 -51.57
N THR A 25 -16.98 13.86 -50.67
CA THR A 25 -15.89 13.56 -49.73
C THR A 25 -16.32 14.04 -48.37
N CYS A 26 -16.16 13.18 -47.34
CA CYS A 26 -16.36 13.56 -45.98
C CYS A 26 -15.00 13.98 -45.34
N VAL A 27 -14.99 15.14 -44.70
CA VAL A 27 -13.88 15.59 -43.87
C VAL A 27 -14.25 15.23 -42.44
N CYS A 28 -13.63 14.19 -41.91
CA CYS A 28 -13.96 13.65 -40.60
C CYS A 28 -13.55 14.61 -39.49
N SER A 29 -14.37 14.65 -38.46
CA SER A 29 -14.01 15.25 -37.19
C SER A 29 -12.91 14.40 -36.50
N PRO A 30 -12.07 14.99 -35.61
CA PRO A 30 -11.09 14.24 -34.83
C PRO A 30 -11.71 13.01 -34.16
N GLY A 31 -10.98 11.90 -34.11
CA GLY A 31 -11.40 10.63 -33.54
C GLY A 31 -12.21 9.74 -34.48
N TYR A 32 -12.55 10.21 -35.71
CA TYR A 32 -13.34 9.43 -36.71
C TYR A 32 -12.58 9.18 -37.99
N SER A 33 -12.87 8.04 -38.62
CA SER A 33 -12.29 7.57 -39.86
C SER A 33 -13.36 6.87 -40.73
N GLY A 34 -12.96 6.31 -41.86
CA GLY A 34 -13.87 5.69 -42.82
C GLY A 34 -14.30 6.65 -43.90
N ARG A 35 -14.98 6.13 -44.97
CA ARG A 35 -15.40 6.91 -46.11
C ARG A 35 -16.44 7.98 -45.75
N ASN A 36 -17.32 7.62 -44.81
CA ASN A 36 -18.40 8.47 -44.34
C ASN A 36 -18.16 8.93 -42.91
N CYS A 37 -16.94 8.76 -42.38
CA CYS A 37 -16.57 9.05 -40.99
C CYS A 37 -17.40 8.24 -39.97
N GLU A 38 -17.73 7.01 -40.33
CA GLU A 38 -18.57 6.10 -39.56
C GLU A 38 -17.81 5.29 -38.51
N VAL A 39 -16.48 5.30 -38.59
CA VAL A 39 -15.61 4.48 -37.68
C VAL A 39 -14.99 5.36 -36.64
N ASN A 40 -15.22 5.05 -35.35
CA ASN A 40 -14.41 5.59 -34.26
C ASN A 40 -13.00 5.01 -34.38
N ILE A 41 -11.99 5.86 -34.29
CA ILE A 41 -10.59 5.42 -34.26
C ILE A 41 -10.37 4.82 -32.85
N ASP A 42 -9.80 3.63 -32.78
CA ASP A 42 -9.45 3.00 -31.51
C ASP A 42 -8.18 3.67 -30.95
N ASP A 43 -8.38 4.60 -30.01
CA ASP A 43 -7.31 5.33 -29.35
C ASP A 43 -6.56 4.46 -28.31
N CYS A 44 -7.04 3.24 -28.05
CA CYS A 44 -6.36 2.25 -27.24
C CYS A 44 -5.24 1.50 -27.97
N GLU A 45 -5.11 1.64 -29.29
CA GLU A 45 -3.92 1.16 -30.01
C GLU A 45 -2.83 2.26 -30.01
N PRO A 46 -1.60 2.03 -29.61
CA PRO A 46 -0.87 0.78 -29.32
C PRO A 46 -0.75 0.41 -27.82
N GLU A 47 -1.84 0.24 -27.12
CA GLU A 47 -1.87 -0.15 -25.69
C GLU A 47 -1.21 0.90 -24.77
N PRO A 48 -1.79 2.11 -24.63
CA PRO A 48 -1.17 3.21 -23.91
C PRO A 48 -1.18 3.03 -22.38
N CYS A 49 -2.01 2.13 -21.83
CA CYS A 49 -2.13 1.89 -20.40
C CYS A 49 -1.06 0.90 -19.93
N LEU A 50 -0.26 1.35 -18.96
CA LEU A 50 0.84 0.58 -18.41
C LEU A 50 0.38 -0.34 -17.26
N HIS A 51 1.27 -1.23 -16.81
CA HIS A 51 1.13 -2.06 -15.63
C HIS A 51 -0.21 -2.81 -15.52
N GLY A 52 -0.78 -3.20 -16.67
CA GLY A 52 -2.03 -3.94 -16.72
C GLY A 52 -3.29 -3.09 -16.52
N GLY A 53 -3.17 -1.78 -16.62
CA GLY A 53 -4.32 -0.87 -16.68
C GLY A 53 -5.22 -1.21 -17.88
N THR A 54 -6.53 -1.07 -17.71
CA THR A 54 -7.50 -1.31 -18.77
C THR A 54 -7.75 -0.03 -19.54
N CYS A 55 -7.52 -0.06 -20.85
CA CYS A 55 -7.82 1.06 -21.73
C CYS A 55 -9.31 1.09 -22.05
N VAL A 56 -9.89 2.27 -22.00
CA VAL A 56 -11.26 2.57 -22.44
C VAL A 56 -11.19 3.58 -23.58
N ASP A 57 -11.58 3.14 -24.78
CA ASP A 57 -11.64 3.96 -25.98
C ASP A 57 -12.72 5.04 -25.86
N GLY A 58 -12.43 6.23 -26.35
CA GLY A 58 -13.35 7.35 -26.42
C GLY A 58 -13.45 7.92 -27.83
N VAL A 59 -13.68 9.22 -27.97
CA VAL A 59 -13.63 9.92 -29.26
C VAL A 59 -12.44 10.87 -29.22
N ASP A 60 -11.40 10.60 -30.02
CA ASP A 60 -10.14 11.35 -30.08
C ASP A 60 -9.42 11.38 -28.72
N LEU A 61 -9.67 10.39 -27.88
CA LEU A 61 -9.05 10.22 -26.57
C LEU A 61 -9.26 8.80 -26.02
N TYR A 62 -8.42 8.41 -25.10
CA TYR A 62 -8.60 7.19 -24.29
C TYR A 62 -8.53 7.52 -22.79
N THR A 63 -8.93 6.57 -21.99
CA THR A 63 -8.78 6.66 -20.51
C THR A 63 -8.27 5.33 -19.97
N CYS A 64 -7.27 5.37 -19.10
CA CYS A 64 -6.78 4.17 -18.43
C CYS A 64 -7.47 3.98 -17.08
N ASN A 65 -8.02 2.79 -16.85
CA ASN A 65 -8.49 2.36 -15.56
C ASN A 65 -7.37 1.58 -14.86
N CYS A 66 -6.78 2.20 -13.85
CA CYS A 66 -5.66 1.66 -13.07
C CYS A 66 -6.10 0.90 -11.81
N THR A 67 -7.40 0.61 -11.67
CA THR A 67 -7.93 -0.06 -10.48
C THR A 67 -7.24 -1.41 -10.23
N ASN A 68 -6.76 -1.63 -9.01
CA ASN A 68 -6.05 -2.84 -8.56
C ASN A 68 -4.70 -3.11 -9.27
N THR A 69 -4.12 -2.13 -9.94
CA THR A 69 -2.79 -2.29 -10.53
C THR A 69 -1.66 -1.97 -9.56
N GLY A 70 -1.93 -1.15 -8.53
CA GLY A 70 -0.92 -0.54 -7.67
C GLY A 70 -0.32 0.74 -8.26
N TYR A 71 -0.87 1.21 -9.39
CA TYR A 71 -0.38 2.37 -10.10
C TYR A 71 -1.46 3.43 -10.27
N THR A 72 -1.05 4.66 -10.51
CA THR A 72 -1.88 5.83 -10.79
C THR A 72 -1.27 6.63 -11.96
N GLY A 73 -1.86 7.77 -12.29
CA GLY A 73 -1.49 8.59 -13.45
C GLY A 73 -2.41 8.35 -14.64
N ASP A 74 -2.24 9.15 -15.70
CA ASP A 74 -3.11 9.08 -16.87
C ASP A 74 -2.97 7.77 -17.63
N ASN A 75 -1.78 7.17 -17.60
CA ASN A 75 -1.45 5.90 -18.24
C ASN A 75 -1.06 4.80 -17.23
N CYS A 76 -1.41 4.94 -15.95
CA CYS A 76 -0.99 4.05 -14.86
C CYS A 76 0.54 3.96 -14.74
N GLU A 77 1.26 5.04 -14.98
CA GLU A 77 2.72 5.09 -15.02
C GLU A 77 3.38 5.35 -13.64
N GLN A 78 2.58 5.77 -12.65
CA GLN A 78 3.10 6.16 -11.33
C GLN A 78 2.79 5.07 -10.31
N ASP A 79 3.82 4.55 -9.67
CA ASP A 79 3.67 3.64 -8.52
C ASP A 79 2.98 4.35 -7.35
N ILE A 80 2.03 3.68 -6.73
CA ILE A 80 1.38 4.18 -5.51
C ILE A 80 2.29 3.83 -4.34
N ASP A 81 2.70 4.83 -3.57
CA ASP A 81 3.46 4.59 -2.33
C ASP A 81 2.51 4.31 -1.17
N GLU A 82 2.29 3.03 -0.87
CA GLU A 82 1.46 2.62 0.25
C GLU A 82 2.08 2.98 1.61
N CYS A 83 3.37 3.25 1.65
CA CYS A 83 4.05 3.72 2.87
C CYS A 83 3.75 5.20 3.20
N ALA A 84 3.23 5.97 2.27
CA ALA A 84 2.93 7.40 2.46
C ALA A 84 1.91 7.70 3.58
N VAL A 85 1.11 6.71 3.96
CA VAL A 85 0.12 6.82 5.06
C VAL A 85 0.60 6.22 6.38
N ASP A 86 1.90 5.95 6.51
CA ASP A 86 2.53 5.37 7.70
C ASP A 86 1.79 4.14 8.26
N PRO A 87 1.61 3.08 7.47
CA PRO A 87 0.80 1.93 7.88
C PRO A 87 1.48 1.05 8.94
N CYS A 88 2.80 1.20 9.14
CA CYS A 88 3.58 0.39 10.06
C CYS A 88 3.61 1.02 11.46
N LEU A 89 3.20 0.26 12.48
CA LEU A 89 3.15 0.71 13.86
C LEU A 89 4.48 0.49 14.60
N HIS A 90 4.57 1.06 15.79
CA HIS A 90 5.71 0.91 16.70
C HIS A 90 7.06 1.30 16.06
N ASN A 91 7.06 2.39 15.29
CA ASN A 91 8.24 2.93 14.60
C ASN A 91 8.94 1.91 13.66
N SER A 92 8.18 0.95 13.15
CA SER A 92 8.67 -0.08 12.24
C SER A 92 8.94 0.49 10.84
N THR A 93 9.84 -0.16 10.12
CA THR A 93 10.18 0.27 8.76
C THR A 93 9.17 -0.24 7.75
N CYS A 94 8.61 0.67 6.96
CA CYS A 94 7.74 0.34 5.84
C CYS A 94 8.56 0.15 4.55
N ILE A 95 8.22 -0.87 3.78
CA ILE A 95 8.79 -1.15 2.45
C ILE A 95 7.63 -1.14 1.47
N ASN A 96 7.66 -0.21 0.52
CA ASN A 96 6.68 -0.11 -0.55
C ASN A 96 6.80 -1.30 -1.52
N LEU A 97 5.70 -1.86 -1.95
CA LEU A 97 5.59 -2.94 -2.92
C LEU A 97 4.50 -2.61 -3.93
N VAL A 98 4.43 -3.33 -5.05
CA VAL A 98 3.36 -3.11 -6.02
C VAL A 98 2.01 -3.49 -5.43
N ASN A 99 1.11 -2.52 -5.30
CA ASN A 99 -0.25 -2.66 -4.74
C ASN A 99 -0.28 -3.28 -3.33
N ASP A 100 0.80 -3.16 -2.58
CA ASP A 100 0.94 -3.65 -1.22
C ASP A 100 2.13 -2.99 -0.51
N TYR A 101 2.27 -3.25 0.78
CA TYR A 101 3.45 -2.86 1.57
C TYR A 101 3.86 -3.99 2.51
N ASN A 102 5.08 -3.92 3.00
CA ASN A 102 5.58 -4.80 4.03
C ASN A 102 6.22 -4.00 5.16
N CYS A 103 5.89 -4.36 6.41
CA CYS A 103 6.51 -3.78 7.59
C CYS A 103 7.59 -4.69 8.16
N THR A 104 8.78 -4.14 8.35
CA THR A 104 9.84 -4.81 9.13
C THR A 104 9.65 -4.47 10.60
N CYS A 105 9.06 -5.38 11.34
CA CYS A 105 8.73 -5.17 12.75
C CYS A 105 9.98 -5.19 13.64
N TRP A 106 9.97 -4.33 14.67
CA TRP A 106 10.89 -4.48 15.77
C TRP A 106 10.65 -5.77 16.54
N PRO A 107 11.68 -6.37 17.14
CA PRO A 107 11.53 -7.52 18.02
C PRO A 107 10.47 -7.26 19.09
N GLY A 108 9.63 -8.27 19.38
CA GLY A 108 8.49 -8.15 20.31
C GLY A 108 7.17 -7.77 19.64
N TYR A 109 7.19 -7.43 18.34
CA TYR A 109 5.98 -7.12 17.58
C TYR A 109 5.85 -7.99 16.33
N GLN A 110 4.60 -8.24 15.90
CA GLN A 110 4.29 -9.03 14.72
C GLN A 110 3.00 -8.57 14.03
N GLY A 111 2.65 -9.25 12.96
CA GLY A 111 1.50 -8.90 12.10
C GLY A 111 1.93 -8.01 10.94
N LYS A 112 1.04 -7.86 9.94
CA LYS A 112 1.33 -7.11 8.71
C LYS A 112 1.78 -5.66 8.99
N ASN A 113 1.17 -5.05 10.00
CA ASN A 113 1.41 -3.66 10.40
C ASN A 113 2.20 -3.55 11.69
N CYS A 114 2.80 -4.64 12.17
CA CYS A 114 3.47 -4.70 13.48
C CYS A 114 2.57 -4.30 14.66
N SER A 115 1.25 -4.50 14.53
CA SER A 115 0.25 -4.08 15.50
C SER A 115 0.08 -5.05 16.67
N VAL A 116 0.58 -6.27 16.55
CA VAL A 116 0.42 -7.33 17.53
C VAL A 116 1.67 -7.42 18.38
N ASP A 117 1.52 -7.16 19.67
CA ASP A 117 2.54 -7.37 20.67
C ASP A 117 2.66 -8.88 20.99
N ILE A 118 3.88 -9.39 20.96
CA ILE A 118 4.18 -10.79 21.30
C ILE A 118 4.20 -10.89 22.82
N LYS A 119 3.26 -11.65 23.38
CA LYS A 119 3.15 -11.84 24.84
C LYS A 119 3.95 -13.05 25.28
N GLU A 120 5.22 -12.87 25.54
CA GLU A 120 6.13 -13.95 25.90
C GLU A 120 5.78 -14.56 27.27
N CYS A 121 5.28 -13.75 28.20
CA CYS A 121 4.85 -14.21 29.51
C CYS A 121 3.67 -15.18 29.49
N GLU A 122 2.81 -15.13 28.46
CA GLU A 122 1.67 -16.04 28.31
C GLU A 122 2.10 -17.51 28.18
N SER A 123 3.31 -17.76 27.66
CA SER A 123 3.86 -19.12 27.57
C SER A 123 4.32 -19.69 28.94
N GLY A 124 4.26 -18.91 29.98
CA GLY A 124 4.71 -19.30 31.34
C GLY A 124 6.23 -19.60 31.42
N PRO A 125 7.08 -18.74 30.84
CA PRO A 125 8.51 -19.05 30.71
C PRO A 125 9.25 -19.02 32.05
N CYS A 126 8.75 -18.25 33.02
CA CYS A 126 9.34 -18.12 34.33
C CYS A 126 9.04 -19.36 35.23
N LYS A 127 10.07 -19.94 35.82
CA LYS A 127 9.96 -21.16 36.69
C LYS A 127 9.84 -20.79 38.16
N ASN A 128 9.55 -21.79 38.99
CA ASN A 128 9.51 -21.67 40.46
C ASN A 128 8.62 -20.54 40.98
N ASN A 129 7.46 -20.35 40.36
CA ASN A 129 6.51 -19.29 40.71
C ASN A 129 7.08 -17.85 40.58
N ALA A 130 8.10 -17.66 39.75
CA ALA A 130 8.62 -16.34 39.45
C ALA A 130 7.60 -15.49 38.70
N THR A 131 7.54 -14.20 39.00
CA THR A 131 6.69 -13.24 38.28
C THR A 131 7.34 -12.85 36.96
N CYS A 132 6.58 -12.94 35.91
CA CYS A 132 7.01 -12.55 34.54
C CYS A 132 6.64 -11.10 34.25
N PHE A 133 7.54 -10.37 33.59
CA PHE A 133 7.33 -9.00 33.13
C PHE A 133 7.66 -8.90 31.65
N GLU A 134 6.71 -8.44 30.86
CA GLU A 134 6.90 -8.18 29.41
C GLU A 134 7.82 -6.98 29.21
N ARG A 135 8.82 -7.14 28.38
CA ARG A 135 9.70 -6.02 28.02
C ARG A 135 9.04 -5.04 27.06
N SER A 136 8.01 -5.48 26.32
CA SER A 136 7.18 -4.65 25.43
C SER A 136 6.16 -3.78 26.18
N ASP A 137 5.88 -4.03 27.45
CA ASP A 137 4.91 -3.24 28.22
C ASP A 137 5.47 -1.86 28.57
N VAL A 138 5.12 -0.88 27.73
CA VAL A 138 5.56 0.52 27.87
C VAL A 138 5.15 1.16 29.19
N ASN A 139 4.12 0.66 29.88
CA ASN A 139 3.69 1.19 31.18
C ASN A 139 4.72 0.92 32.26
N LEU A 140 5.48 -0.17 32.16
CA LEU A 140 6.52 -0.52 33.11
C LEU A 140 7.72 0.45 33.10
N TYR A 141 7.89 1.20 32.00
CA TYR A 141 8.95 2.21 31.87
C TYR A 141 8.56 3.59 32.40
N ASN A 142 7.32 3.75 32.87
CA ASN A 142 6.95 4.94 33.65
C ASN A 142 7.71 4.95 34.95
N GLN A 143 8.39 6.08 35.31
CA GLN A 143 9.27 6.19 36.48
C GLN A 143 8.57 5.85 37.79
N ASP A 144 7.31 6.27 37.97
CA ASP A 144 6.54 5.99 39.19
C ASP A 144 6.14 4.51 39.31
N VAL A 145 5.90 3.86 38.17
CA VAL A 145 5.59 2.43 38.07
C VAL A 145 6.88 1.62 38.29
N ALA A 146 7.94 1.93 37.56
CA ALA A 146 9.24 1.25 37.62
C ALA A 146 9.82 1.30 39.03
N ALA A 147 9.71 2.45 39.74
CA ALA A 147 10.21 2.61 41.10
C ALA A 147 9.60 1.63 42.11
N ARG A 148 8.43 1.06 41.85
CA ARG A 148 7.71 0.11 42.71
C ARG A 148 8.00 -1.35 42.35
N LEU A 149 8.74 -1.60 41.27
CA LEU A 149 9.12 -2.94 40.84
C LEU A 149 10.23 -3.52 41.76
N PRO A 150 10.39 -4.85 41.78
CA PRO A 150 11.49 -5.51 42.50
C PRO A 150 12.86 -5.01 42.01
N THR A 151 13.86 -4.95 42.90
CA THR A 151 15.15 -4.30 42.66
C THR A 151 15.83 -4.76 41.38
N GLY A 152 15.88 -6.05 41.07
CA GLY A 152 16.51 -6.57 39.83
C GLY A 152 15.73 -6.31 38.57
N ILE A 153 14.44 -6.00 38.65
CA ILE A 153 13.56 -5.70 37.50
C ILE A 153 13.48 -4.20 37.24
N LYS A 154 13.41 -3.42 38.36
CA LYS A 154 13.28 -1.97 38.34
C LYS A 154 14.40 -1.30 37.56
N ASP A 155 15.64 -1.70 37.73
CA ASP A 155 16.80 -1.07 37.11
C ASP A 155 16.72 -1.15 35.58
N TYR A 156 16.24 -2.28 35.05
CA TYR A 156 16.01 -2.45 33.63
C TYR A 156 14.98 -1.45 33.07
N PHE A 157 13.82 -1.31 33.72
CA PHE A 157 12.75 -0.43 33.22
C PHE A 157 13.05 1.06 33.47
N LEU A 158 13.93 1.41 34.37
CA LEU A 158 14.39 2.79 34.58
C LEU A 158 15.36 3.29 33.50
N GLU A 159 15.97 2.40 32.71
CA GLU A 159 16.81 2.78 31.56
C GLU A 159 16.02 3.44 30.42
N GLY A 160 14.72 3.22 30.39
CA GLY A 160 13.83 3.77 29.39
C GLY A 160 13.45 2.76 28.29
N PHE A 161 12.30 2.98 27.67
CA PHE A 161 11.80 2.14 26.60
C PHE A 161 12.59 2.35 25.30
N SER A 162 12.95 1.24 24.66
CA SER A 162 13.49 1.21 23.30
C SER A 162 12.89 0.04 22.54
N TYR A 163 12.52 0.24 21.29
CA TYR A 163 12.02 -0.84 20.42
C TYR A 163 13.05 -1.95 20.22
N ASP A 164 14.36 -1.63 20.21
CA ASP A 164 15.44 -2.63 20.15
C ASP A 164 15.39 -3.64 21.28
N ASN A 165 14.85 -3.24 22.42
CA ASN A 165 14.78 -4.02 23.64
C ASN A 165 13.37 -4.52 23.97
N ALA A 166 12.38 -4.33 23.09
CA ALA A 166 10.99 -4.69 23.37
C ALA A 166 10.76 -6.21 23.40
N ALA A 167 11.55 -7.00 22.68
CA ALA A 167 11.40 -8.46 22.67
C ALA A 167 11.86 -9.10 23.97
N GLY A 168 11.09 -10.11 24.40
CA GLY A 168 11.42 -10.96 25.53
C GLY A 168 10.80 -10.48 26.85
N TYR A 169 11.20 -11.12 27.90
CA TYR A 169 10.62 -10.98 29.24
C TYR A 169 11.70 -10.99 30.33
N LEU A 170 11.32 -10.53 31.50
CA LEU A 170 12.14 -10.63 32.73
C LEU A 170 11.42 -11.47 33.78
N CYS A 171 12.14 -12.34 34.50
CA CYS A 171 11.61 -13.11 35.62
C CYS A 171 12.10 -12.57 36.96
N ASN A 172 11.18 -12.24 37.85
CA ASN A 172 11.51 -11.96 39.24
C ASN A 172 11.38 -13.24 40.11
N CYS A 173 12.50 -13.84 40.45
CA CYS A 173 12.54 -15.08 41.20
C CYS A 173 12.26 -14.86 42.71
N PRO A 174 11.52 -15.77 43.38
CA PRO A 174 11.37 -15.77 44.84
C PRO A 174 12.73 -15.95 45.57
N LYS A 175 12.81 -15.49 46.80
CA LYS A 175 14.04 -15.65 47.62
C LYS A 175 14.44 -17.13 47.73
N GLY A 176 15.71 -17.40 47.50
CA GLY A 176 16.30 -18.75 47.52
C GLY A 176 16.38 -19.44 46.19
N PHE A 177 15.86 -18.82 45.12
CA PHE A 177 16.06 -19.25 43.75
C PHE A 177 16.91 -18.20 43.05
N GLU A 178 18.11 -18.53 42.68
CA GLU A 178 18.95 -17.69 41.82
C GLU A 178 18.69 -18.09 40.39
N GLY A 179 18.02 -17.21 39.64
CA GLY A 179 18.07 -17.20 38.19
C GLY A 179 19.18 -16.23 37.83
N ASN A 180 20.29 -16.74 37.32
CA ASN A 180 21.32 -15.90 36.76
C ASN A 180 20.75 -15.18 35.57
N GLU A 181 20.78 -13.84 35.62
CA GLU A 181 20.57 -12.86 34.57
C GLU A 181 19.24 -12.89 33.83
N PRO A 182 18.75 -11.75 33.37
CA PRO A 182 17.62 -11.70 32.44
C PRO A 182 17.97 -12.58 31.25
N ILE A 183 17.24 -13.69 31.08
CA ILE A 183 17.46 -14.59 29.97
C ILE A 183 17.12 -13.79 28.74
N LEU A 184 18.15 -13.23 28.10
CA LEU A 184 18.07 -12.68 26.77
C LEU A 184 17.84 -13.86 25.82
N SER A 185 16.59 -14.32 25.66
CA SER A 185 16.23 -15.19 24.57
C SER A 185 16.25 -14.34 23.29
N ARG A 186 17.37 -14.37 22.58
CA ARG A 186 17.42 -13.94 21.21
C ARG A 186 16.67 -15.01 20.38
N VAL A 187 15.55 -14.64 19.80
CA VAL A 187 14.94 -15.40 18.71
C VAL A 187 15.59 -14.95 17.41
#